data_d7c23b45041726c64bb130a2cb4c3e33
#
_entry.id   d7c23b45041726c64bb130a2cb4c3e33
#
_cell.length_a   1.000
_cell.length_b   1.000
_cell.length_c   1.000
_cell.angle_alpha   90.00
_cell.angle_beta   90.00
_cell.angle_gamma   90.00
#
_symmetry.space_group_name_H-M   'P 1'
#
loop_
_entity.id
_entity.type
_entity.pdbx_description
1 polymer ?
#
loop_
_entity_poly.entity_id
_entity_poly.type
_entity_poly.pdbx_seq_one_letter_code
_entity_poly.pdbx_strand_id
1 'polypeptide(L)'
;GASAWTDVSGVNREGGSFSAFIEGLEPETAYECKAFSRSEESGVYTFETQGEAQVPNGGFEAYSNDESRMFQSWYDPASSDPALNRKWWDSGNVGSTTVGSSFRIAMPDTDNYKEGRASACLVSRNVIIKFAAGNTFSGEFVRVVGTQGGVLNFGRPWRLRPRAMRF
;
A
#
# COMPACT_ATOMS: atom_id res chain seq x y z
N GLY A 1 -13.27 1.08 -32.03
CA GLY A 1 -12.60 1.67 -33.18
C GLY A 1 -11.14 1.31 -33.12
N ALA A 2 -10.53 0.97 -34.25
CA ALA A 2 -9.10 0.70 -34.30
C ALA A 2 -8.34 1.98 -33.95
N SER A 3 -7.57 1.97 -32.86
CA SER A 3 -6.65 3.06 -32.54
C SER A 3 -5.49 3.04 -33.56
N ALA A 4 -5.06 4.19 -34.00
CA ALA A 4 -3.92 4.31 -34.89
C ALA A 4 -2.62 3.94 -34.14
N TRP A 5 -1.71 3.26 -34.84
CA TRP A 5 -0.36 3.05 -34.33
C TRP A 5 0.38 4.38 -34.24
N THR A 6 1.12 4.55 -33.15
CA THR A 6 1.96 5.72 -32.91
C THR A 6 3.40 5.30 -32.75
N ASP A 7 4.31 5.96 -33.42
CA ASP A 7 5.73 5.66 -33.32
C ASP A 7 6.29 6.13 -31.96
N VAL A 8 7.07 5.27 -31.33
CA VAL A 8 7.79 5.59 -30.09
C VAL A 8 9.11 6.27 -30.42
N SER A 9 9.32 7.47 -29.89
CA SER A 9 10.59 8.20 -30.00
C SER A 9 11.59 7.78 -28.92
N GLY A 10 12.85 8.20 -29.06
CA GLY A 10 13.87 7.95 -28.03
C GLY A 10 14.33 6.49 -27.93
N VAL A 11 14.32 5.77 -29.04
CA VAL A 11 14.80 4.38 -29.08
C VAL A 11 16.32 4.35 -28.88
N ASN A 12 16.77 3.69 -27.82
CA ASN A 12 18.18 3.38 -27.57
C ASN A 12 18.55 2.07 -28.28
N ARG A 13 19.74 2.02 -28.90
CA ARG A 13 20.24 0.85 -29.62
C ARG A 13 21.63 0.51 -29.15
N GLU A 14 21.81 -0.71 -28.68
CA GLU A 14 23.08 -1.18 -28.15
C GLU A 14 23.25 -2.69 -28.46
N GLY A 15 24.39 -3.08 -29.05
CA GLY A 15 24.80 -4.48 -29.19
C GLY A 15 23.80 -5.38 -29.90
N GLY A 16 23.05 -4.87 -30.89
CA GLY A 16 22.01 -5.64 -31.57
C GLY A 16 20.66 -5.70 -30.87
N SER A 17 20.54 -5.06 -29.72
CA SER A 17 19.30 -4.87 -29.00
C SER A 17 18.83 -3.43 -29.12
N PHE A 18 17.54 -3.19 -28.84
CA PHE A 18 17.00 -1.85 -28.69
C PHE A 18 16.01 -1.80 -27.53
N SER A 19 15.87 -0.62 -26.95
CA SER A 19 14.90 -0.34 -25.88
C SER A 19 14.32 1.05 -26.06
N ALA A 20 13.10 1.23 -25.59
CA ALA A 20 12.45 2.53 -25.56
C ALA A 20 11.55 2.63 -24.30
N PHE A 21 11.39 3.84 -23.80
CA PHE A 21 10.38 4.13 -22.78
C PHE A 21 9.14 4.69 -23.48
N ILE A 22 7.98 4.19 -23.08
CA ILE A 22 6.69 4.68 -23.56
C ILE A 22 6.06 5.44 -22.39
N GLU A 23 5.86 6.74 -22.56
CA GLU A 23 5.30 7.63 -21.55
C GLU A 23 3.90 8.10 -21.96
N GLY A 24 3.14 8.63 -21.00
CA GLY A 24 1.82 9.21 -21.26
C GLY A 24 0.72 8.19 -21.54
N LEU A 25 0.92 6.94 -21.11
CA LEU A 25 -0.13 5.92 -21.20
C LEU A 25 -1.19 6.17 -20.13
N GLU A 26 -2.46 6.00 -20.52
CA GLU A 26 -3.59 6.09 -19.60
C GLU A 26 -3.60 4.89 -18.63
N PRO A 27 -4.00 5.09 -17.36
CA PRO A 27 -4.15 3.99 -16.39
C PRO A 27 -5.23 2.99 -16.81
N GLU A 28 -5.12 1.74 -16.32
CA GLU A 28 -6.11 0.67 -16.53
C GLU A 28 -6.54 0.49 -18.00
N THR A 29 -5.59 0.69 -18.91
CA THR A 29 -5.85 0.68 -20.34
C THR A 29 -5.02 -0.41 -21.02
N ALA A 30 -5.68 -1.20 -21.86
CA ALA A 30 -5.02 -2.20 -22.69
C ALA A 30 -4.35 -1.53 -23.89
N TYR A 31 -3.08 -1.87 -24.09
CA TYR A 31 -2.26 -1.41 -25.20
C TYR A 31 -1.69 -2.57 -25.96
N GLU A 32 -1.41 -2.30 -27.21
CA GLU A 32 -0.66 -3.19 -28.10
C GLU A 32 0.64 -2.51 -28.51
N CYS A 33 1.73 -3.27 -28.53
CA CYS A 33 2.99 -2.79 -29.07
C CYS A 33 3.60 -3.81 -30.01
N LYS A 34 4.39 -3.33 -30.94
CA LYS A 34 5.19 -4.13 -31.85
C LYS A 34 6.48 -3.40 -32.17
N ALA A 35 7.49 -4.16 -32.50
CA ALA A 35 8.75 -3.64 -32.98
C ALA A 35 8.88 -3.87 -34.49
N PHE A 36 9.48 -2.93 -35.19
CA PHE A 36 9.76 -3.09 -36.61
C PHE A 36 11.13 -2.52 -36.99
N SER A 37 11.71 -3.13 -37.95
CA SER A 37 12.92 -2.67 -38.64
C SER A 37 12.60 -2.41 -40.11
N ARG A 38 13.60 -2.06 -40.91
CA ARG A 38 13.39 -1.85 -42.34
C ARG A 38 12.88 -3.09 -43.10
N SER A 39 13.17 -4.29 -42.58
CA SER A 39 12.91 -5.55 -43.26
C SER A 39 12.10 -6.55 -42.46
N GLU A 40 11.90 -6.30 -41.15
CA GLU A 40 11.26 -7.26 -40.26
C GLU A 40 10.31 -6.55 -39.28
N GLU A 41 9.26 -7.23 -38.90
CA GLU A 41 8.27 -6.81 -37.96
C GLU A 41 8.05 -7.92 -36.91
N SER A 42 7.97 -7.56 -35.63
CA SER A 42 7.64 -8.52 -34.57
C SER A 42 6.16 -8.87 -34.58
N GLY A 43 5.79 -9.93 -33.88
CA GLY A 43 4.38 -10.11 -33.45
C GLY A 43 3.91 -8.94 -32.58
N VAL A 44 2.59 -8.81 -32.48
CA VAL A 44 1.96 -7.85 -31.57
C VAL A 44 2.03 -8.39 -30.15
N TYR A 45 2.48 -7.55 -29.21
CA TYR A 45 2.48 -7.81 -27.78
C TYR A 45 1.44 -6.94 -27.09
N THR A 46 0.56 -7.55 -26.32
CA THR A 46 -0.51 -6.86 -25.60
C THR A 46 -0.16 -6.75 -24.12
N PHE A 47 -0.38 -5.61 -23.51
CA PHE A 47 -0.24 -5.39 -22.07
C PHE A 47 -1.31 -4.41 -21.58
N GLU A 48 -1.54 -4.42 -20.29
CA GLU A 48 -2.44 -3.49 -19.61
C GLU A 48 -1.65 -2.61 -18.63
N THR A 49 -1.91 -1.32 -18.65
CA THR A 49 -1.32 -0.38 -17.70
C THR A 49 -1.93 -0.53 -16.32
N GLN A 50 -1.12 -0.30 -15.31
CA GLN A 50 -1.59 -0.35 -13.92
C GLN A 50 -2.48 0.84 -13.60
N GLY A 51 -3.49 0.62 -12.72
CA GLY A 51 -4.35 1.69 -12.23
C GLY A 51 -3.61 2.69 -11.32
N GLU A 52 -4.16 3.88 -11.19
CA GLU A 52 -3.67 4.95 -10.30
C GLU A 52 -4.34 4.93 -8.92
N ALA A 53 -4.99 3.84 -8.52
CA ALA A 53 -5.69 3.79 -7.25
C ALA A 53 -4.74 4.01 -6.07
N GLN A 54 -5.21 4.76 -5.10
CA GLN A 54 -4.50 4.97 -3.84
C GLN A 54 -4.44 3.68 -3.02
N VAL A 55 -3.40 3.54 -2.20
CA VAL A 55 -3.37 2.47 -1.18
C VAL A 55 -4.62 2.60 -0.30
N PRO A 56 -5.36 1.51 -0.08
CA PRO A 56 -6.56 1.56 0.73
C PRO A 56 -6.32 2.25 2.07
N ASN A 57 -7.11 3.26 2.37
CA ASN A 57 -6.97 4.10 3.55
C ASN A 57 -5.53 4.61 3.76
N GLY A 58 -4.85 4.99 2.69
CA GLY A 58 -3.46 5.47 2.73
C GLY A 58 -3.30 6.80 3.50
N GLY A 59 -4.38 7.57 3.65
CA GLY A 59 -4.45 8.76 4.49
C GLY A 59 -4.71 8.47 5.97
N PHE A 60 -5.00 7.22 6.34
CA PHE A 60 -5.36 6.81 7.71
C PHE A 60 -6.63 7.47 8.27
N GLU A 61 -7.51 7.94 7.40
CA GLU A 61 -8.75 8.66 7.76
C GLU A 61 -9.82 7.75 8.37
N ALA A 62 -9.90 6.50 7.94
CA ALA A 62 -10.88 5.53 8.37
C ALA A 62 -10.32 4.64 9.47
N TYR A 63 -10.69 4.89 10.69
CA TYR A 63 -10.30 4.08 11.86
C TYR A 63 -11.50 3.71 12.71
N SER A 64 -11.39 2.58 13.43
CA SER A 64 -12.44 2.09 14.32
C SER A 64 -12.46 2.90 15.62
N ASN A 65 -13.66 3.28 16.05
CA ASN A 65 -13.90 3.85 17.38
C ASN A 65 -14.55 2.83 18.31
N ASP A 66 -14.13 1.57 18.20
CA ASP A 66 -14.62 0.52 19.09
C ASP A 66 -14.08 0.76 20.50
N GLU A 67 -14.93 1.32 21.35
CA GLU A 67 -14.60 1.63 22.75
C GLU A 67 -14.30 0.40 23.60
N SER A 68 -14.70 -0.80 23.14
CA SER A 68 -14.36 -2.06 23.80
C SER A 68 -12.89 -2.43 23.63
N ARG A 69 -12.17 -1.80 22.68
CA ARG A 69 -10.75 -2.02 22.44
C ARG A 69 -9.89 -0.93 23.03
N MET A 70 -8.73 -1.32 23.52
CA MET A 70 -7.74 -0.39 24.07
C MET A 70 -7.04 0.45 23.00
N PHE A 71 -7.32 0.22 21.71
CA PHE A 71 -6.69 0.90 20.59
C PHE A 71 -7.57 0.86 19.33
N GLN A 72 -7.32 1.76 18.41
CA GLN A 72 -7.95 1.83 17.10
C GLN A 72 -7.20 0.97 16.07
N SER A 73 -7.93 0.50 15.07
CA SER A 73 -7.40 -0.13 13.86
C SER A 73 -7.90 0.62 12.63
N TRP A 74 -7.13 0.63 11.55
CA TRP A 74 -7.51 1.27 10.31
C TRP A 74 -8.05 0.24 9.32
N TYR A 75 -9.19 0.53 8.71
CA TYR A 75 -9.90 -0.35 7.79
C TYR A 75 -9.96 0.22 6.37
N ASP A 76 -10.35 -0.58 5.40
CA ASP A 76 -10.65 -0.14 4.05
C ASP A 76 -12.15 0.10 3.90
N PRO A 77 -12.60 1.37 3.87
CA PRO A 77 -14.02 1.69 3.77
C PRO A 77 -14.63 1.35 2.41
N ALA A 78 -13.81 1.17 1.38
CA ALA A 78 -14.25 0.83 0.03
C ALA A 78 -14.35 -0.67 -0.21
N SER A 79 -13.79 -1.50 0.67
CA SER A 79 -13.80 -2.94 0.51
C SER A 79 -15.14 -3.56 0.84
N SER A 80 -15.63 -4.42 -0.03
CA SER A 80 -16.77 -5.31 0.22
C SER A 80 -16.39 -6.55 1.04
N ASP A 81 -15.09 -6.84 1.18
CA ASP A 81 -14.60 -7.95 2.00
C ASP A 81 -14.69 -7.57 3.49
N PRO A 82 -15.49 -8.28 4.31
CA PRO A 82 -15.61 -7.96 5.74
C PRO A 82 -14.30 -8.01 6.51
N ALA A 83 -13.35 -8.83 6.10
CA ALA A 83 -12.03 -8.91 6.74
C ALA A 83 -11.20 -7.67 6.44
N LEU A 84 -11.19 -7.20 5.20
CA LEU A 84 -10.48 -5.99 4.78
C LEU A 84 -11.16 -4.71 5.27
N ASN A 85 -12.48 -4.68 5.26
CA ASN A 85 -13.25 -3.56 5.81
C ASN A 85 -13.04 -3.39 7.32
N ARG A 86 -12.77 -4.46 8.05
CA ARG A 86 -12.47 -4.37 9.48
C ARG A 86 -11.06 -3.89 9.75
N LYS A 87 -10.10 -4.30 8.94
CA LYS A 87 -8.69 -4.05 9.21
C LYS A 87 -7.86 -4.16 7.94
N TRP A 88 -7.52 -3.02 7.36
CA TRP A 88 -6.53 -2.97 6.28
C TRP A 88 -5.12 -2.82 6.84
N TRP A 89 -4.95 -1.86 7.76
CA TRP A 89 -3.73 -1.59 8.48
C TRP A 89 -3.84 -2.06 9.92
N ASP A 90 -2.82 -2.68 10.41
CA ASP A 90 -2.69 -3.07 11.82
C ASP A 90 -1.36 -2.58 12.39
N SER A 91 -1.15 -2.84 13.67
CA SER A 91 0.02 -2.39 14.41
C SER A 91 0.39 -3.37 15.50
N GLY A 92 1.50 -3.13 16.16
CA GLY A 92 1.90 -3.88 17.36
C GLY A 92 1.09 -3.56 18.61
N ASN A 93 0.02 -2.78 18.53
CA ASN A 93 -0.83 -2.43 19.68
C ASN A 93 -1.39 -3.63 20.42
N VAL A 94 -1.75 -4.71 19.70
CA VAL A 94 -2.23 -5.97 20.32
C VAL A 94 -1.24 -6.48 21.37
N GLY A 95 0.07 -6.40 21.05
CA GLY A 95 1.12 -6.80 21.97
C GLY A 95 1.42 -5.77 23.05
N SER A 96 1.57 -4.50 22.66
CA SER A 96 2.00 -3.45 23.59
C SER A 96 0.94 -3.10 24.63
N THR A 97 -0.35 -3.19 24.29
CA THR A 97 -1.44 -2.85 25.20
C THR A 97 -1.90 -3.97 26.11
N THR A 98 -1.26 -5.15 26.06
CA THR A 98 -1.56 -6.27 26.99
C THR A 98 -1.47 -5.86 28.46
N VAL A 99 -0.66 -4.87 28.77
CA VAL A 99 -0.46 -4.35 30.13
C VAL A 99 -1.10 -2.98 30.37
N GLY A 100 -1.85 -2.47 29.42
CA GLY A 100 -2.62 -1.23 29.56
C GLY A 100 -2.65 -0.37 28.30
N SER A 101 -3.72 0.41 28.15
CA SER A 101 -3.97 1.29 27.00
C SER A 101 -2.95 2.43 26.85
N SER A 102 -2.26 2.81 27.91
CA SER A 102 -1.20 3.82 27.88
C SER A 102 0.02 3.40 27.07
N PHE A 103 0.15 2.12 26.77
CA PHE A 103 1.24 1.56 25.97
C PHE A 103 0.92 1.44 24.47
N ARG A 104 -0.09 2.14 23.96
CA ARG A 104 -0.36 2.23 22.52
C ARG A 104 0.84 2.80 21.80
N ILE A 105 1.21 2.16 20.68
CA ILE A 105 2.35 2.54 19.83
C ILE A 105 1.91 3.06 18.45
N ALA A 106 0.64 2.90 18.13
CA ALA A 106 0.00 3.47 16.95
C ALA A 106 -1.40 3.95 17.30
N MET A 107 -1.76 5.17 16.91
CA MET A 107 -3.06 5.77 17.19
C MET A 107 -3.41 6.82 16.13
N PRO A 108 -4.70 7.11 15.90
CA PRO A 108 -5.08 8.28 15.11
C PRO A 108 -4.63 9.58 15.81
N ASP A 109 -4.14 10.51 15.01
CA ASP A 109 -3.83 11.88 15.43
C ASP A 109 -4.73 12.83 14.64
N THR A 110 -5.61 13.51 15.33
CA THR A 110 -6.57 14.47 14.78
C THR A 110 -6.09 15.92 14.90
N ASP A 111 -4.96 16.15 15.50
CA ASP A 111 -4.37 17.48 15.69
C ASP A 111 -3.24 17.73 14.68
N ASN A 112 -2.49 16.68 14.30
CA ASN A 112 -1.37 16.76 13.39
C ASN A 112 -1.61 15.88 12.16
N TYR A 113 -2.20 16.42 11.13
CA TYR A 113 -2.43 15.75 9.86
C TYR A 113 -2.12 16.69 8.70
N LYS A 114 -1.81 16.13 7.54
CA LYS A 114 -1.47 16.93 6.35
C LYS A 114 -2.67 17.17 5.44
N GLU A 115 -3.50 16.17 5.29
CA GLU A 115 -4.70 16.16 4.46
C GLU A 115 -5.80 15.43 5.23
N GLY A 116 -7.08 15.73 4.97
CA GLY A 116 -8.21 15.04 5.58
C GLY A 116 -8.51 15.50 7.01
N ARG A 117 -8.63 14.57 7.94
CA ARG A 117 -9.03 14.82 9.33
C ARG A 117 -8.17 14.10 10.36
N ALA A 118 -7.32 13.18 9.94
CA ALA A 118 -6.45 12.42 10.82
C ALA A 118 -5.20 11.94 10.11
N SER A 119 -4.21 11.56 10.89
CA SER A 119 -3.03 10.83 10.46
C SER A 119 -2.77 9.64 11.37
N ALA A 120 -1.78 8.82 11.05
CA ALA A 120 -1.30 7.78 11.94
C ALA A 120 -0.12 8.29 12.77
N CYS A 121 -0.31 8.43 14.08
CA CYS A 121 0.76 8.72 15.02
C CYS A 121 1.43 7.43 15.47
N LEU A 122 2.73 7.31 15.24
CA LEU A 122 3.55 6.16 15.62
C LEU A 122 4.53 6.56 16.72
N VAL A 123 4.41 5.94 17.89
CA VAL A 123 5.20 6.29 19.07
C VAL A 123 5.87 5.06 19.65
N SER A 124 7.19 5.05 19.66
CA SER A 124 7.95 3.99 20.35
C SER A 124 7.89 4.18 21.86
N ARG A 125 7.71 3.08 22.60
CA ARG A 125 7.55 3.10 24.06
C ARG A 125 8.30 1.97 24.73
N ASN A 126 8.73 2.21 25.96
CA ASN A 126 9.11 1.13 26.86
C ASN A 126 7.86 0.56 27.51
N VAL A 127 7.57 -0.72 27.23
CA VAL A 127 6.46 -1.47 27.79
C VAL A 127 7.00 -2.32 28.92
N ILE A 128 6.99 -1.76 30.13
CA ILE A 128 7.58 -2.35 31.34
C ILE A 128 9.08 -2.69 31.12
N ILE A 129 9.38 -3.89 30.65
CA ILE A 129 10.76 -4.40 30.48
C ILE A 129 11.17 -4.53 29.01
N LYS A 130 10.29 -4.17 28.06
CA LYS A 130 10.54 -4.32 26.63
C LYS A 130 10.28 -3.03 25.88
N PHE A 131 11.12 -2.78 24.89
CA PHE A 131 10.91 -1.71 23.94
C PHE A 131 9.95 -2.18 22.85
N ALA A 132 8.90 -1.38 22.60
CA ALA A 132 7.96 -1.55 21.49
C ALA A 132 8.13 -0.37 20.53
N ALA A 133 8.63 -0.64 19.35
CA ALA A 133 8.75 0.35 18.28
C ALA A 133 7.37 0.73 17.75
N GLY A 134 7.12 2.03 17.55
CA GLY A 134 5.95 2.54 16.85
C GLY A 134 5.92 2.01 15.41
N ASN A 135 4.86 1.30 15.06
CA ASN A 135 4.74 0.68 13.74
C ASN A 135 3.30 0.59 13.27
N THR A 136 3.14 0.55 11.95
CA THR A 136 1.94 0.12 11.27
C THR A 136 2.32 -0.71 10.06
N PHE A 137 1.48 -1.66 9.66
CA PHE A 137 1.71 -2.53 8.52
C PHE A 137 0.37 -2.95 7.91
N SER A 138 0.37 -3.23 6.62
CA SER A 138 -0.80 -3.86 6.00
C SER A 138 -0.86 -5.34 6.41
N GLY A 139 -2.00 -5.78 6.91
CA GLY A 139 -2.16 -7.13 7.41
C GLY A 139 -2.90 -7.20 8.74
N GLU A 140 -2.55 -8.18 9.54
CA GLU A 140 -3.20 -8.45 10.82
C GLU A 140 -2.23 -8.96 11.88
N PHE A 141 -2.29 -8.41 13.07
CA PHE A 141 -1.69 -8.98 14.27
C PHE A 141 -2.67 -10.02 14.85
N VAL A 142 -2.36 -11.29 14.71
CA VAL A 142 -3.28 -12.39 15.07
C VAL A 142 -3.35 -12.63 16.56
N ARG A 143 -2.19 -12.80 17.22
CA ARG A 143 -2.12 -13.06 18.66
C ARG A 143 -0.73 -12.84 19.22
N VAL A 144 -0.66 -12.58 20.51
CA VAL A 144 0.58 -12.55 21.28
C VAL A 144 1.07 -13.98 21.55
N VAL A 145 2.38 -14.19 21.54
CA VAL A 145 3.03 -15.47 21.89
C VAL A 145 3.99 -15.26 23.05
N GLY A 146 3.55 -15.65 24.22
CA GLY A 146 4.31 -15.48 25.45
C GLY A 146 4.81 -14.04 25.63
N THR A 147 6.06 -13.89 26.04
CA THR A 147 6.71 -12.58 26.16
C THR A 147 7.65 -12.29 24.96
N GLN A 148 7.70 -13.15 23.96
CA GLN A 148 8.71 -13.10 22.91
C GLN A 148 8.26 -12.35 21.66
N GLY A 149 6.95 -12.25 21.40
CA GLY A 149 6.46 -11.59 20.20
C GLY A 149 5.00 -11.90 19.88
N GLY A 150 4.67 -11.91 18.61
CA GLY A 150 3.32 -12.18 18.11
C GLY A 150 3.31 -12.99 16.82
N VAL A 151 2.16 -13.58 16.53
CA VAL A 151 1.86 -14.13 15.22
C VAL A 151 1.22 -13.03 14.40
N LEU A 152 1.76 -12.78 13.22
CA LEU A 152 1.32 -11.73 12.31
C LEU A 152 1.09 -12.33 10.93
N ASN A 153 0.02 -11.88 10.28
CA ASN A 153 -0.22 -12.10 8.86
C ASN A 153 0.13 -10.79 8.15
N PHE A 154 1.37 -10.66 7.70
CA PHE A 154 1.82 -9.49 6.98
C PHE A 154 1.32 -9.48 5.54
N GLY A 155 1.02 -8.29 5.08
CA GLY A 155 0.70 -7.99 3.70
C GLY A 155 -0.79 -8.12 3.38
N ARG A 156 -1.22 -7.25 2.47
CA ARG A 156 -2.49 -7.34 1.77
C ARG A 156 -2.19 -7.34 0.28
N PRO A 157 -2.95 -8.06 -0.54
CA PRO A 157 -2.74 -8.04 -1.98
C PRO A 157 -2.81 -6.61 -2.52
N TRP A 158 -1.74 -6.17 -3.14
CA TRP A 158 -1.64 -4.86 -3.77
C TRP A 158 -0.93 -4.99 -5.11
N ARG A 159 -1.55 -4.51 -6.17
CA ARG A 159 -1.05 -4.67 -7.55
C ARG A 159 -0.60 -3.36 -8.18
N LEU A 160 -0.83 -2.24 -7.49
CA LEU A 160 -0.56 -0.91 -8.02
C LEU A 160 0.75 -0.37 -7.45
N ARG A 161 1.31 0.63 -8.12
CA ARG A 161 2.56 1.28 -7.71
C ARG A 161 2.26 2.72 -7.32
N PRO A 162 2.24 3.06 -6.02
CA PRO A 162 2.09 4.45 -5.60
C PRO A 162 3.30 5.27 -6.09
N ARG A 163 3.05 6.50 -6.56
CA ARG A 163 4.12 7.40 -7.02
C ARG A 163 4.93 7.98 -5.88
N ALA A 164 4.31 8.17 -4.71
CA ALA A 164 4.95 8.78 -3.55
C ALA A 164 4.27 8.37 -2.24
N MET A 165 5.03 8.45 -1.17
CA MET A 165 4.54 8.42 0.19
C MET A 165 5.00 9.72 0.87
N ARG A 166 4.13 10.35 1.65
CA ARG A 166 4.42 11.58 2.39
C ARG A 166 4.36 11.31 3.89
N PHE A 167 5.32 11.85 4.61
CA PHE A 167 5.44 11.72 6.06
C PHE A 167 5.29 13.10 6.70
#